data_b3f97ddf86ed1a5d28606e6cccfd0606
#
_entry.id   b3f97ddf86ed1a5d28606e6cccfd0606
#
_cell.length_a   1.000
_cell.length_b   1.000
_cell.length_c   1.000
_cell.angle_alpha   90.00
_cell.angle_beta   90.00
_cell.angle_gamma   90.00
#
_symmetry.space_group_name_H-M   'P 1'
#
loop_
_entity.id
_entity.type
_entity.pdbx_description
1 polymer ?
#
loop_
_entity_poly.entity_id
_entity_poly.type
_entity_poly.pdbx_seq_one_letter_code
_entity_poly.pdbx_strand_id
1 'polypeptide(L)'
;MTTSAASQPLFLYSTTVSDVGTVRSNNQDSAFAGEHLIAICDGMGGHAGGDTASTIAIRSLAHIEQDNEQGDVKTVAHMMETSVMAAHDAIVGKAKRERRLAGMGTTVTAVALVSGYWVLAHIGDSRAYLLHDGHLIRMTSDHSYVQHLLDTGRINESEARNHPQRNVVMRVLGDFDIDPRPDIAVRKAHPADRWLLCSDGLCGVLEDSTLQEMLATCSDQEECAQRLVSMALRAGSTDNVTAVIADATLALNADAFDLPHQTPLVAGAASASLEPIADIINAPVATAPLLREGKQSPAARAAALRHGRNPDETDNEPQPEQRVAQPSTVREETGDRTNPDTGEIPV
;
A
#
# COMPACT_ATOMS: atom_id res chain seq x y z
N MET A 1 -33.24 -18.70 22.70
CA MET A 1 -31.81 -19.02 22.49
C MET A 1 -31.60 -18.98 21.00
N THR A 2 -31.19 -17.87 20.47
CA THR A 2 -30.79 -17.72 19.07
C THR A 2 -29.38 -18.27 18.96
N THR A 3 -29.26 -19.47 18.38
CA THR A 3 -28.00 -20.02 17.93
C THR A 3 -27.41 -19.02 16.92
N SER A 4 -26.34 -18.33 17.30
CA SER A 4 -25.50 -17.61 16.35
C SER A 4 -25.07 -18.66 15.32
N ALA A 5 -25.52 -18.52 14.10
CA ALA A 5 -24.98 -19.29 12.98
C ALA A 5 -23.49 -18.93 12.93
N ALA A 6 -22.62 -19.88 13.27
CA ALA A 6 -21.21 -19.74 13.06
C ALA A 6 -21.03 -19.40 11.58
N SER A 7 -20.47 -18.25 11.28
CA SER A 7 -20.16 -17.88 9.90
C SER A 7 -19.19 -18.93 9.37
N GLN A 8 -19.55 -19.57 8.25
CA GLN A 8 -18.64 -20.52 7.60
C GLN A 8 -17.33 -19.78 7.25
N PRO A 9 -16.17 -20.43 7.44
CA PRO A 9 -14.90 -19.82 7.13
C PRO A 9 -14.80 -19.53 5.63
N LEU A 10 -14.24 -18.38 5.29
CA LEU A 10 -13.90 -18.00 3.94
C LEU A 10 -12.46 -18.43 3.64
N PHE A 11 -12.23 -18.88 2.43
CA PHE A 11 -10.93 -19.22 1.87
C PHE A 11 -10.62 -18.33 0.68
N LEU A 12 -9.34 -18.09 0.47
CA LEU A 12 -8.84 -17.30 -0.66
C LEU A 12 -8.24 -18.23 -1.71
N TYR A 13 -8.77 -18.15 -2.92
CA TYR A 13 -8.13 -18.72 -4.11
C TYR A 13 -7.52 -17.60 -4.91
N SER A 14 -6.22 -17.69 -5.18
CA SER A 14 -5.50 -16.59 -5.78
C SER A 14 -4.56 -17.05 -6.89
N THR A 15 -4.31 -16.16 -7.84
CA THR A 15 -3.34 -16.34 -8.92
C THR A 15 -2.64 -15.03 -9.25
N THR A 16 -1.50 -15.11 -9.91
CA THR A 16 -0.76 -13.94 -10.37
C THR A 16 -0.14 -14.18 -11.73
N VAL A 17 -0.21 -13.15 -12.58
CA VAL A 17 0.44 -13.11 -13.90
C VAL A 17 1.20 -11.80 -14.01
N SER A 18 2.45 -11.89 -14.46
CA SER A 18 3.32 -10.73 -14.65
C SER A 18 4.07 -10.86 -15.98
N ASP A 19 4.09 -9.76 -16.74
CA ASP A 19 4.77 -9.67 -18.04
C ASP A 19 5.72 -8.48 -18.05
N VAL A 20 6.90 -8.64 -18.66
CA VAL A 20 7.90 -7.59 -18.79
C VAL A 20 7.43 -6.42 -19.65
N GLY A 21 6.39 -6.65 -20.46
CA GLY A 21 5.92 -5.68 -21.44
C GLY A 21 6.75 -5.67 -22.72
N THR A 22 6.41 -4.73 -23.60
CA THR A 22 7.00 -4.66 -24.97
C THR A 22 8.17 -3.67 -25.08
N VAL A 23 8.40 -2.84 -24.06
CA VAL A 23 9.38 -1.73 -24.08
C VAL A 23 10.47 -1.93 -23.03
N ARG A 24 10.14 -2.44 -21.86
CA ARG A 24 11.09 -2.64 -20.77
C ARG A 24 12.04 -3.80 -21.05
N SER A 25 13.28 -3.71 -20.56
CA SER A 25 14.30 -4.77 -20.72
C SER A 25 14.26 -5.81 -19.60
N ASN A 26 13.69 -5.48 -18.46
CA ASN A 26 13.54 -6.35 -17.30
C ASN A 26 12.18 -6.08 -16.61
N ASN A 27 11.73 -7.07 -15.86
CA ASN A 27 10.55 -6.95 -15.04
C ASN A 27 10.96 -6.47 -13.64
N GLN A 28 10.46 -5.32 -13.20
CA GLN A 28 10.69 -4.75 -11.87
C GLN A 28 9.49 -4.92 -10.95
N ASP A 29 8.34 -5.36 -11.48
CA ASP A 29 7.20 -5.78 -10.68
C ASP A 29 7.50 -7.07 -9.93
N SER A 30 6.94 -7.22 -8.75
CA SER A 30 6.89 -8.47 -8.00
C SER A 30 5.49 -8.69 -7.45
N ALA A 31 5.01 -9.93 -7.46
CA ALA A 31 3.69 -10.27 -6.96
C ALA A 31 3.71 -11.58 -6.17
N PHE A 32 2.78 -11.68 -5.22
CA PHE A 32 2.55 -12.85 -4.37
C PHE A 32 1.06 -13.17 -4.35
N ALA A 33 0.72 -14.45 -4.49
CA ALA A 33 -0.63 -14.96 -4.43
C ALA A 33 -0.66 -16.22 -3.56
N GLY A 34 -1.18 -16.09 -2.33
CA GLY A 34 -1.30 -17.14 -1.32
C GLY A 34 -2.74 -17.40 -0.90
N GLU A 35 -2.93 -18.23 0.12
CA GLU A 35 -4.24 -18.61 0.68
C GLU A 35 -4.79 -17.56 1.64
N HIS A 36 -3.93 -16.72 2.22
CA HIS A 36 -4.28 -15.69 3.20
C HIS A 36 -3.84 -14.30 2.80
N LEU A 37 -2.84 -14.19 1.92
CA LEU A 37 -2.24 -12.94 1.50
C LEU A 37 -2.11 -12.88 -0.02
N ILE A 38 -2.47 -11.74 -0.59
CA ILE A 38 -2.10 -11.36 -1.95
C ILE A 38 -1.37 -10.01 -1.92
N ALA A 39 -0.35 -9.84 -2.76
CA ALA A 39 0.41 -8.61 -2.80
C ALA A 39 0.99 -8.31 -4.18
N ILE A 40 1.14 -7.02 -4.48
CA ILE A 40 1.89 -6.52 -5.64
C ILE A 40 2.80 -5.38 -5.19
N CYS A 41 3.98 -5.34 -5.80
CA CYS A 41 5.01 -4.34 -5.59
C CYS A 41 5.57 -3.93 -6.95
N ASP A 42 5.35 -2.69 -7.36
CA ASP A 42 5.91 -2.11 -8.58
C ASP A 42 7.23 -1.43 -8.23
N GLY A 43 8.31 -1.99 -8.79
CA GLY A 43 9.67 -1.56 -8.49
C GLY A 43 10.13 -0.44 -9.39
N MET A 44 10.71 0.61 -8.80
CA MET A 44 11.26 1.75 -9.50
C MET A 44 12.74 1.98 -9.19
N GLY A 45 13.44 2.61 -10.12
CA GLY A 45 14.87 2.90 -10.01
C GLY A 45 15.68 2.35 -11.18
N GLY A 46 16.80 3.01 -11.54
CA GLY A 46 17.58 2.64 -12.74
C GLY A 46 18.06 1.18 -12.75
N HIS A 47 18.20 0.62 -13.90
CA HIS A 47 18.72 -0.68 -14.38
C HIS A 47 18.53 -1.96 -13.52
N ALA A 48 18.69 -1.94 -12.22
CA ALA A 48 18.61 -3.13 -11.35
C ALA A 48 18.13 -2.77 -9.93
N GLY A 49 17.55 -1.61 -9.76
CA GLY A 49 17.13 -1.16 -8.42
C GLY A 49 15.71 -1.57 -8.10
N GLY A 50 14.78 -1.40 -9.04
CA GLY A 50 13.37 -1.68 -8.84
C GLY A 50 13.07 -3.15 -8.58
N ASP A 51 13.69 -4.06 -9.34
CA ASP A 51 13.57 -5.51 -9.15
C ASP A 51 14.02 -5.95 -7.75
N THR A 52 15.13 -5.38 -7.29
CA THR A 52 15.63 -5.62 -5.94
C THR A 52 14.68 -5.07 -4.87
N ALA A 53 14.14 -3.86 -5.06
CA ALA A 53 13.25 -3.23 -4.09
C ALA A 53 11.91 -3.98 -3.98
N SER A 54 11.27 -4.29 -5.11
CA SER A 54 10.01 -5.04 -5.13
C SER A 54 10.15 -6.46 -4.57
N THR A 55 11.27 -7.14 -4.86
CA THR A 55 11.59 -8.46 -4.28
C THR A 55 11.74 -8.39 -2.76
N ILE A 56 12.44 -7.37 -2.22
CA ILE A 56 12.56 -7.17 -0.77
C ILE A 56 11.19 -6.96 -0.13
N ALA A 57 10.33 -6.15 -0.75
CA ALA A 57 9.00 -5.87 -0.22
C ALA A 57 8.11 -7.13 -0.19
N ILE A 58 8.07 -7.91 -1.28
CA ILE A 58 7.32 -9.18 -1.32
C ILE A 58 7.83 -10.16 -0.26
N ARG A 59 9.16 -10.31 -0.09
CA ARG A 59 9.74 -11.18 0.94
C ARG A 59 9.35 -10.74 2.35
N SER A 60 9.33 -9.45 2.61
CA SER A 60 8.95 -8.90 3.91
C SER A 60 7.46 -9.12 4.24
N LEU A 61 6.60 -9.29 3.24
CA LEU A 61 5.17 -9.54 3.40
C LEU A 61 4.83 -11.04 3.45
N ALA A 62 5.58 -11.87 2.72
CA ALA A 62 5.25 -13.28 2.49
C ALA A 62 5.14 -14.13 3.78
N HIS A 63 5.80 -13.74 4.89
CA HIS A 63 5.68 -14.45 6.17
C HIS A 63 4.27 -14.33 6.78
N ILE A 64 3.50 -13.28 6.43
CA ILE A 64 2.11 -13.10 6.90
C ILE A 64 1.24 -14.27 6.45
N GLU A 65 1.57 -14.91 5.33
CA GLU A 65 0.90 -16.10 4.84
C GLU A 65 0.82 -17.22 5.90
N GLN A 66 1.91 -17.44 6.65
CA GLN A 66 1.98 -18.49 7.67
C GLN A 66 1.45 -18.05 9.03
N ASP A 67 1.67 -16.79 9.39
CA ASP A 67 1.35 -16.27 10.72
C ASP A 67 -0.11 -15.83 10.84
N ASN A 68 -0.84 -15.74 9.71
CA ASN A 68 -2.22 -15.25 9.66
C ASN A 68 -3.26 -16.22 10.27
N GLU A 69 -3.00 -17.52 10.29
CA GLU A 69 -3.97 -18.53 10.77
C GLU A 69 -4.42 -18.31 12.23
N GLN A 70 -3.60 -17.65 13.06
CA GLN A 70 -3.86 -17.45 14.48
C GLN A 70 -4.10 -15.98 14.87
N GLY A 71 -4.05 -15.05 13.90
CA GLY A 71 -4.16 -13.62 14.14
C GLY A 71 -5.60 -13.11 14.21
N ASP A 72 -5.82 -12.05 14.98
CA ASP A 72 -7.00 -11.21 14.83
C ASP A 72 -6.71 -10.08 13.80
N VAL A 73 -7.76 -9.37 13.38
CA VAL A 73 -7.69 -8.28 12.40
C VAL A 73 -6.65 -7.21 12.79
N LYS A 74 -6.55 -6.88 14.08
CA LYS A 74 -5.62 -5.84 14.56
C LYS A 74 -4.18 -6.32 14.49
N THR A 75 -3.95 -7.58 14.88
CA THR A 75 -2.65 -8.22 14.81
C THR A 75 -2.15 -8.25 13.37
N VAL A 76 -2.97 -8.72 12.41
CA VAL A 76 -2.59 -8.80 11.01
C VAL A 76 -2.38 -7.41 10.40
N ALA A 77 -3.22 -6.42 10.71
CA ALA A 77 -3.01 -5.05 10.28
C ALA A 77 -1.67 -4.48 10.77
N HIS A 78 -1.33 -4.73 12.03
CA HIS A 78 -0.03 -4.32 12.60
C HIS A 78 1.15 -5.08 11.98
N MET A 79 0.99 -6.38 11.72
CA MET A 79 2.00 -7.17 11.01
C MET A 79 2.26 -6.61 9.60
N MET A 80 1.21 -6.27 8.85
CA MET A 80 1.33 -5.68 7.52
C MET A 80 2.06 -4.33 7.58
N GLU A 81 1.68 -3.43 8.49
CA GLU A 81 2.36 -2.15 8.70
C GLU A 81 3.84 -2.36 9.04
N THR A 82 4.14 -3.22 10.01
CA THR A 82 5.51 -3.52 10.45
C THR A 82 6.36 -4.11 9.34
N SER A 83 5.79 -5.00 8.53
CA SER A 83 6.47 -5.63 7.38
C SER A 83 6.81 -4.63 6.29
N VAL A 84 5.89 -3.70 5.99
CA VAL A 84 6.13 -2.60 5.05
C VAL A 84 7.24 -1.67 5.55
N MET A 85 7.24 -1.34 6.84
CA MET A 85 8.30 -0.54 7.46
C MET A 85 9.65 -1.25 7.43
N ALA A 86 9.69 -2.56 7.74
CA ALA A 86 10.90 -3.37 7.66
C ALA A 86 11.44 -3.47 6.23
N ALA A 87 10.56 -3.60 5.23
CA ALA A 87 10.92 -3.56 3.82
C ALA A 87 11.58 -2.22 3.46
N HIS A 88 10.99 -1.10 3.89
CA HIS A 88 11.56 0.22 3.67
C HIS A 88 13.00 0.31 4.23
N ASP A 89 13.20 -0.06 5.50
CA ASP A 89 14.50 -0.02 6.15
C ASP A 89 15.54 -0.91 5.43
N ALA A 90 15.12 -2.08 4.97
CA ALA A 90 15.96 -3.00 4.22
C ALA A 90 16.37 -2.42 2.84
N ILE A 91 15.41 -1.81 2.10
CA ILE A 91 15.64 -1.14 0.81
C ILE A 91 16.63 0.01 1.00
N VAL A 92 16.34 0.94 1.92
CA VAL A 92 17.23 2.08 2.23
C VAL A 92 18.62 1.62 2.66
N GLY A 93 18.67 0.61 3.55
CA GLY A 93 19.93 0.03 4.02
C GLY A 93 20.75 -0.59 2.90
N LYS A 94 20.12 -1.29 1.95
CA LYS A 94 20.79 -1.91 0.79
C LYS A 94 21.25 -0.85 -0.21
N ALA A 95 20.41 0.16 -0.51
CA ALA A 95 20.78 1.27 -1.41
C ALA A 95 21.99 2.06 -0.87
N LYS A 96 22.10 2.24 0.44
CA LYS A 96 23.28 2.90 1.07
C LYS A 96 24.57 2.07 0.95
N ARG A 97 24.46 0.73 0.96
CA ARG A 97 25.64 -0.16 0.84
C ARG A 97 26.07 -0.36 -0.61
N GLU A 98 25.13 -0.34 -1.55
CA GLU A 98 25.39 -0.63 -2.96
C GLU A 98 25.01 0.58 -3.83
N ARG A 99 26.00 1.39 -4.23
CA ARG A 99 25.79 2.63 -4.99
C ARG A 99 25.00 2.44 -6.29
N ARG A 100 25.10 1.26 -6.93
CA ARG A 100 24.35 0.93 -8.15
C ARG A 100 22.84 0.86 -7.93
N LEU A 101 22.41 0.69 -6.66
CA LEU A 101 21.01 0.62 -6.24
C LEU A 101 20.50 1.95 -5.64
N ALA A 102 21.29 3.03 -5.76
CA ALA A 102 20.87 4.33 -5.26
C ALA A 102 19.59 4.80 -5.95
N GLY A 103 18.60 5.24 -5.16
CA GLY A 103 17.30 5.69 -5.67
C GLY A 103 16.35 4.55 -6.03
N MET A 104 16.65 3.29 -5.65
CA MET A 104 15.68 2.22 -5.78
C MET A 104 14.52 2.41 -4.80
N GLY A 105 13.33 2.06 -5.25
CA GLY A 105 12.12 2.10 -4.46
C GLY A 105 11.07 1.13 -5.00
N THR A 106 9.95 1.04 -4.32
CA THR A 106 8.83 0.21 -4.77
C THR A 106 7.52 0.67 -4.15
N THR A 107 6.42 0.45 -4.86
CA THR A 107 5.07 0.48 -4.28
C THR A 107 4.82 -0.76 -3.41
N VAL A 108 3.78 -0.74 -2.61
CA VAL A 108 3.19 -1.93 -1.98
C VAL A 108 1.68 -1.81 -1.99
N THR A 109 1.00 -2.82 -2.51
CA THR A 109 -0.44 -3.00 -2.35
C THR A 109 -0.68 -4.45 -1.97
N ALA A 110 -1.17 -4.69 -0.75
CA ALA A 110 -1.35 -6.02 -0.20
C ALA A 110 -2.70 -6.16 0.48
N VAL A 111 -3.34 -7.33 0.33
CA VAL A 111 -4.62 -7.65 0.96
C VAL A 111 -4.50 -9.00 1.65
N ALA A 112 -4.88 -9.05 2.92
CA ALA A 112 -4.98 -10.29 3.70
C ALA A 112 -6.43 -10.60 4.06
N LEU A 113 -6.78 -11.90 4.05
CA LEU A 113 -8.04 -12.41 4.58
C LEU A 113 -7.81 -12.96 5.97
N VAL A 114 -8.46 -12.38 6.98
CA VAL A 114 -8.32 -12.80 8.37
C VAL A 114 -9.65 -12.73 9.11
N SER A 115 -10.06 -13.83 9.73
CA SER A 115 -11.28 -13.89 10.58
C SER A 115 -12.53 -13.30 9.92
N GLY A 116 -12.69 -13.49 8.59
CA GLY A 116 -13.82 -12.97 7.80
C GLY A 116 -13.74 -11.46 7.50
N TYR A 117 -12.54 -10.88 7.53
CA TYR A 117 -12.27 -9.50 7.15
C TYR A 117 -11.12 -9.42 6.15
N TRP A 118 -11.21 -8.45 5.27
CA TRP A 118 -10.12 -7.98 4.43
C TRP A 118 -9.32 -6.92 5.17
N VAL A 119 -8.01 -7.08 5.17
CA VAL A 119 -7.05 -6.07 5.65
C VAL A 119 -6.20 -5.64 4.47
N LEU A 120 -6.31 -4.39 4.08
CA LEU A 120 -5.56 -3.77 2.97
C LEU A 120 -4.43 -2.92 3.55
N ALA A 121 -3.23 -3.05 2.98
CA ALA A 121 -2.11 -2.13 3.17
C ALA A 121 -1.67 -1.56 1.82
N HIS A 122 -1.50 -0.24 1.73
CA HIS A 122 -1.24 0.43 0.46
C HIS A 122 -0.25 1.60 0.59
N ILE A 123 0.74 1.63 -0.28
CA ILE A 123 1.61 2.79 -0.56
C ILE A 123 2.07 2.75 -2.02
N GLY A 124 1.88 3.84 -2.75
CA GLY A 124 2.23 3.98 -4.17
C GLY A 124 1.04 4.27 -5.07
N ASP A 125 1.12 3.84 -6.33
CA ASP A 125 0.10 4.02 -7.37
C ASP A 125 -0.33 2.69 -8.05
N SER A 126 0.19 1.55 -7.59
CA SER A 126 -0.44 0.25 -7.84
C SER A 126 -1.81 0.24 -7.20
N ARG A 127 -2.80 -0.43 -7.82
CA ARG A 127 -4.18 -0.33 -7.38
C ARG A 127 -4.75 -1.65 -6.88
N ALA A 128 -5.68 -1.54 -5.94
CA ALA A 128 -6.54 -2.63 -5.50
C ALA A 128 -8.00 -2.32 -5.84
N TYR A 129 -8.65 -3.27 -6.48
CA TYR A 129 -10.07 -3.25 -6.80
C TYR A 129 -10.77 -4.44 -6.17
N LEU A 130 -12.00 -4.23 -5.70
CA LEU A 130 -12.89 -5.25 -5.17
C LEU A 130 -14.17 -5.30 -6.01
N LEU A 131 -14.42 -6.42 -6.67
CA LEU A 131 -15.73 -6.73 -7.24
C LEU A 131 -16.60 -7.34 -6.12
N HIS A 132 -17.61 -6.61 -5.70
CA HIS A 132 -18.57 -6.98 -4.67
C HIS A 132 -19.99 -6.80 -5.19
N ASP A 133 -20.81 -7.83 -5.10
CA ASP A 133 -22.20 -7.82 -5.61
C ASP A 133 -22.31 -7.29 -7.05
N GLY A 134 -21.36 -7.65 -7.92
CA GLY A 134 -21.32 -7.24 -9.33
C GLY A 134 -20.84 -5.80 -9.60
N HIS A 135 -20.44 -5.06 -8.56
CA HIS A 135 -19.92 -3.70 -8.67
C HIS A 135 -18.44 -3.65 -8.35
N LEU A 136 -17.69 -3.00 -9.24
CA LEU A 136 -16.25 -2.77 -9.01
C LEU A 136 -16.05 -1.54 -8.11
N ILE A 137 -15.28 -1.72 -7.05
CA ILE A 137 -14.92 -0.67 -6.09
C ILE A 137 -13.40 -0.54 -6.10
N ARG A 138 -12.90 0.63 -6.44
CA ARG A 138 -11.48 0.93 -6.25
C ARG A 138 -11.22 1.17 -4.76
N MET A 139 -10.37 0.35 -4.16
CA MET A 139 -10.10 0.32 -2.72
C MET A 139 -8.91 1.18 -2.30
N THR A 140 -8.10 1.63 -3.27
CA THR A 140 -6.90 2.44 -3.06
C THR A 140 -7.04 3.82 -3.71
N SER A 141 -6.39 4.83 -3.13
CA SER A 141 -6.16 6.14 -3.75
C SER A 141 -4.68 6.24 -4.08
N ASP A 142 -4.33 6.57 -5.32
CA ASP A 142 -2.94 6.62 -5.75
C ASP A 142 -2.18 7.70 -4.99
N HIS A 143 -1.00 7.37 -4.51
CA HIS A 143 -0.08 8.35 -3.96
C HIS A 143 0.72 9.01 -5.10
N SER A 144 0.02 9.56 -6.09
CA SER A 144 0.60 10.18 -7.28
C SER A 144 0.28 11.67 -7.37
N TYR A 145 1.11 12.39 -8.16
CA TYR A 145 0.90 13.82 -8.39
C TYR A 145 -0.45 14.10 -9.06
N VAL A 146 -0.86 13.26 -10.02
CA VAL A 146 -2.14 13.46 -10.71
C VAL A 146 -3.34 13.20 -9.81
N GLN A 147 -3.25 12.23 -8.87
CA GLN A 147 -4.28 12.03 -7.87
C GLN A 147 -4.42 13.26 -6.96
N HIS A 148 -3.30 13.83 -6.52
CA HIS A 148 -3.33 15.09 -5.76
C HIS A 148 -4.01 16.25 -6.53
N LEU A 149 -3.82 16.34 -7.86
CA LEU A 149 -4.49 17.34 -8.68
C LEU A 149 -6.00 17.05 -8.81
N LEU A 150 -6.41 15.77 -8.92
CA LEU A 150 -7.82 15.34 -8.90
C LEU A 150 -8.50 15.71 -7.59
N ASP A 151 -7.88 15.34 -6.46
CA ASP A 151 -8.42 15.58 -5.10
C ASP A 151 -8.59 17.07 -4.80
N THR A 152 -7.72 17.91 -5.38
CA THR A 152 -7.80 19.37 -5.25
C THR A 152 -8.69 20.04 -6.31
N GLY A 153 -9.32 19.26 -7.19
CA GLY A 153 -10.22 19.75 -8.25
C GLY A 153 -9.52 20.56 -9.34
N ARG A 154 -8.19 20.40 -9.50
CA ARG A 154 -7.40 21.14 -10.52
C ARG A 154 -7.47 20.51 -11.89
N ILE A 155 -7.73 19.22 -11.97
CA ILE A 155 -7.92 18.46 -13.21
C ILE A 155 -9.09 17.47 -13.01
N ASN A 156 -9.63 16.98 -14.12
CA ASN A 156 -10.62 15.90 -14.15
C ASN A 156 -9.97 14.56 -14.54
N GLU A 157 -10.71 13.45 -14.43
CA GLU A 157 -10.25 12.09 -14.75
C GLU A 157 -9.66 11.96 -16.16
N SER A 158 -10.29 12.59 -17.16
CA SER A 158 -9.80 12.55 -18.55
C SER A 158 -8.46 13.27 -18.71
N GLU A 159 -8.28 14.38 -18.01
CA GLU A 159 -7.02 15.14 -18.00
C GLU A 159 -5.92 14.38 -17.26
N ALA A 160 -6.26 13.70 -16.17
CA ALA A 160 -5.32 12.91 -15.39
C ALA A 160 -4.67 11.79 -16.21
N ARG A 161 -5.45 11.06 -17.01
CA ARG A 161 -4.97 9.96 -17.89
C ARG A 161 -3.91 10.40 -18.90
N ASN A 162 -4.02 11.65 -19.39
CA ASN A 162 -3.13 12.20 -20.41
C ASN A 162 -2.12 13.20 -19.84
N HIS A 163 -2.04 13.32 -18.51
CA HIS A 163 -1.18 14.30 -17.89
C HIS A 163 0.31 13.96 -18.09
N PRO A 164 1.18 14.94 -18.43
CA PRO A 164 2.60 14.69 -18.66
C PRO A 164 3.33 14.08 -17.44
N GLN A 165 2.83 14.35 -16.23
CA GLN A 165 3.38 13.84 -14.97
C GLN A 165 2.52 12.74 -14.35
N ARG A 166 1.78 11.96 -15.17
CA ARG A 166 0.93 10.88 -14.65
C ARG A 166 1.69 9.76 -13.92
N ASN A 167 2.97 9.56 -14.26
CA ASN A 167 3.84 8.55 -13.67
C ASN A 167 4.66 9.09 -12.48
N VAL A 168 4.32 10.28 -11.94
CA VAL A 168 5.04 10.84 -10.77
C VAL A 168 4.39 10.33 -9.50
N VAL A 169 5.04 9.35 -8.87
CA VAL A 169 4.63 8.81 -7.57
C VAL A 169 5.21 9.67 -6.45
N MET A 170 4.41 9.97 -5.44
CA MET A 170 4.77 10.88 -4.34
C MET A 170 5.10 10.15 -3.04
N ARG A 171 4.67 8.89 -2.89
CA ARG A 171 4.96 8.06 -1.71
C ARG A 171 5.32 6.65 -2.16
N VAL A 172 6.51 6.20 -1.80
CA VAL A 172 7.03 4.86 -2.11
C VAL A 172 7.96 4.40 -1.00
N LEU A 173 8.22 3.10 -0.94
CA LEU A 173 9.30 2.57 -0.11
C LEU A 173 10.66 2.87 -0.75
N GLY A 174 11.67 3.11 0.08
CA GLY A 174 13.04 3.40 -0.37
C GLY A 174 13.39 4.89 -0.39
N ASP A 175 12.41 5.78 -0.37
CA ASP A 175 12.62 7.22 -0.21
C ASP A 175 12.74 7.55 1.29
N PHE A 176 13.94 7.99 1.71
CA PHE A 176 14.24 8.26 3.11
C PHE A 176 13.71 9.61 3.62
N ASP A 177 13.19 10.46 2.74
CA ASP A 177 12.63 11.76 3.09
C ASP A 177 11.10 11.71 3.33
N ILE A 178 10.48 10.57 3.04
CA ILE A 178 9.02 10.37 3.11
C ILE A 178 8.65 9.35 4.18
N ASP A 179 7.50 9.53 4.84
CA ASP A 179 6.93 8.56 5.77
C ASP A 179 6.53 7.28 5.01
N PRO A 180 7.16 6.13 5.28
CA PRO A 180 6.91 4.88 4.57
C PRO A 180 5.70 4.10 5.11
N ARG A 181 4.97 4.60 6.11
CA ARG A 181 3.81 3.90 6.66
C ARG A 181 2.74 3.73 5.59
N PRO A 182 2.22 2.51 5.40
CA PRO A 182 1.15 2.28 4.44
C PRO A 182 -0.18 2.83 4.98
N ASP A 183 -1.09 3.15 4.07
CA ASP A 183 -2.48 3.34 4.41
C ASP A 183 -3.09 1.97 4.72
N ILE A 184 -3.76 1.84 5.88
CA ILE A 184 -4.41 0.59 6.30
C ILE A 184 -5.92 0.76 6.24
N ALA A 185 -6.61 -0.19 5.60
CA ALA A 185 -8.06 -0.26 5.59
C ALA A 185 -8.54 -1.66 5.97
N VAL A 186 -9.69 -1.72 6.65
CA VAL A 186 -10.32 -2.98 7.04
C VAL A 186 -11.76 -3.00 6.55
N ARG A 187 -12.17 -4.10 5.92
CA ARG A 187 -13.51 -4.32 5.43
C ARG A 187 -13.97 -5.74 5.73
N LYS A 188 -15.26 -5.93 6.02
CA LYS A 188 -15.84 -7.26 6.17
C LYS A 188 -15.77 -7.99 4.82
N ALA A 189 -15.30 -9.23 4.85
CA ALA A 189 -15.25 -10.10 3.70
C ALA A 189 -16.61 -10.79 3.48
N HIS A 190 -16.96 -11.00 2.21
CA HIS A 190 -18.18 -11.72 1.83
C HIS A 190 -17.83 -12.82 0.83
N PRO A 191 -18.63 -13.90 0.79
CA PRO A 191 -18.52 -14.91 -0.25
C PRO A 191 -18.66 -14.27 -1.63
N ALA A 192 -17.90 -14.75 -2.61
CA ALA A 192 -17.85 -14.25 -3.98
C ALA A 192 -17.26 -12.83 -4.14
N ASP A 193 -16.68 -12.25 -3.09
CA ASP A 193 -15.77 -11.10 -3.27
C ASP A 193 -14.61 -11.52 -4.18
N ARG A 194 -14.33 -10.70 -5.21
CA ARG A 194 -13.17 -10.90 -6.09
C ARG A 194 -12.27 -9.68 -6.06
N TRP A 195 -11.01 -9.89 -5.74
CA TRP A 195 -9.98 -8.86 -5.75
C TRP A 195 -9.18 -8.87 -7.05
N LEU A 196 -8.81 -7.68 -7.49
CA LEU A 196 -7.74 -7.44 -8.45
C LEU A 196 -6.73 -6.49 -7.83
N LEU A 197 -5.46 -6.92 -7.71
CA LEU A 197 -4.34 -6.02 -7.51
C LEU A 197 -3.61 -5.89 -8.83
N CYS A 198 -3.19 -4.68 -9.20
CA CYS A 198 -2.50 -4.45 -10.47
C CYS A 198 -1.48 -3.31 -10.38
N SER A 199 -0.40 -3.42 -11.15
CA SER A 199 0.55 -2.32 -11.36
C SER A 199 -0.02 -1.27 -12.30
N ASP A 200 0.62 -0.11 -12.37
CA ASP A 200 0.22 1.02 -13.22
C ASP A 200 0.26 0.67 -14.71
N GLY A 201 1.14 -0.26 -15.12
CA GLY A 201 1.17 -0.79 -16.48
C GLY A 201 -0.14 -1.46 -16.93
N LEU A 202 -0.99 -1.89 -15.99
CA LEU A 202 -2.32 -2.40 -16.30
C LEU A 202 -3.38 -1.32 -16.13
N CYS A 203 -3.52 -0.72 -14.95
CA CYS A 203 -4.58 0.24 -14.67
C CYS A 203 -4.35 1.62 -15.28
N GLY A 204 -3.15 1.92 -15.74
CA GLY A 204 -2.85 3.14 -16.51
C GLY A 204 -3.38 3.12 -17.93
N VAL A 205 -3.67 1.94 -18.50
CA VAL A 205 -4.12 1.78 -19.89
C VAL A 205 -5.52 1.16 -20.04
N LEU A 206 -6.00 0.40 -19.05
CA LEU A 206 -7.36 -0.14 -19.03
C LEU A 206 -8.29 0.72 -18.19
N GLU A 207 -9.53 0.87 -18.65
CA GLU A 207 -10.56 1.61 -17.91
C GLU A 207 -11.24 0.72 -16.87
N ASP A 208 -11.71 1.34 -15.77
CA ASP A 208 -12.39 0.63 -14.68
C ASP A 208 -13.63 -0.14 -15.17
N SER A 209 -14.34 0.36 -16.19
CA SER A 209 -15.44 -0.35 -16.85
C SER A 209 -15.00 -1.66 -17.52
N THR A 210 -13.84 -1.66 -18.16
CA THR A 210 -13.24 -2.86 -18.78
C THR A 210 -12.79 -3.85 -17.70
N LEU A 211 -12.20 -3.36 -16.62
CA LEU A 211 -11.82 -4.20 -15.46
C LEU A 211 -13.06 -4.86 -14.86
N GLN A 212 -14.15 -4.10 -14.65
CA GLN A 212 -15.41 -4.62 -14.12
C GLN A 212 -15.99 -5.71 -15.00
N GLU A 213 -16.07 -5.49 -16.31
CA GLU A 213 -16.59 -6.47 -17.26
C GLU A 213 -15.78 -7.76 -17.23
N MET A 214 -14.46 -7.66 -17.27
CA MET A 214 -13.56 -8.82 -17.23
C MET A 214 -13.68 -9.61 -15.92
N LEU A 215 -13.64 -8.93 -14.78
CA LEU A 215 -13.76 -9.57 -13.48
C LEU A 215 -15.13 -10.22 -13.24
N ALA A 216 -16.20 -9.65 -13.81
CA ALA A 216 -17.56 -10.18 -13.67
C ALA A 216 -17.86 -11.36 -14.60
N THR A 217 -17.22 -11.42 -15.78
CA THR A 217 -17.56 -12.40 -16.83
C THR A 217 -16.59 -13.58 -16.90
N CYS A 218 -15.34 -13.40 -16.49
CA CYS A 218 -14.33 -14.46 -16.53
C CYS A 218 -14.32 -15.20 -15.19
N SER A 219 -14.79 -16.43 -15.15
CA SER A 219 -14.91 -17.21 -13.92
C SER A 219 -13.58 -17.78 -13.41
N ASP A 220 -12.68 -18.14 -14.33
CA ASP A 220 -11.36 -18.68 -13.99
C ASP A 220 -10.37 -17.54 -13.70
N GLN A 221 -9.70 -17.59 -12.54
CA GLN A 221 -8.80 -16.52 -12.11
C GLN A 221 -7.56 -16.40 -12.98
N GLU A 222 -6.96 -17.54 -13.36
CA GLU A 222 -5.75 -17.54 -14.18
C GLU A 222 -6.04 -17.02 -15.58
N GLU A 223 -7.11 -17.51 -16.21
CA GLU A 223 -7.57 -17.02 -17.51
C GLU A 223 -7.88 -15.51 -17.45
N CYS A 224 -8.54 -15.05 -16.39
CA CYS A 224 -8.86 -13.64 -16.19
C CYS A 224 -7.61 -12.78 -16.07
N ALA A 225 -6.63 -13.18 -15.26
CA ALA A 225 -5.36 -12.48 -15.10
C ALA A 225 -4.59 -12.43 -16.43
N GLN A 226 -4.48 -13.55 -17.15
CA GLN A 226 -3.81 -13.62 -18.46
C GLN A 226 -4.49 -12.72 -19.50
N ARG A 227 -5.82 -12.69 -19.52
CA ARG A 227 -6.59 -11.82 -20.43
C ARG A 227 -6.37 -10.35 -20.13
N LEU A 228 -6.42 -9.94 -18.84
CA LEU A 228 -6.18 -8.56 -18.42
C LEU A 228 -4.77 -8.09 -18.81
N VAL A 229 -3.73 -8.88 -18.52
CA VAL A 229 -2.36 -8.57 -18.93
C VAL A 229 -2.25 -8.46 -20.45
N SER A 230 -2.81 -9.43 -21.21
CA SER A 230 -2.82 -9.38 -22.67
C SER A 230 -3.57 -8.17 -23.23
N MET A 231 -4.65 -7.74 -22.58
CA MET A 231 -5.41 -6.55 -23.00
C MET A 231 -4.59 -5.28 -22.76
N ALA A 232 -3.91 -5.17 -21.62
CA ALA A 232 -3.06 -4.01 -21.32
C ALA A 232 -1.90 -3.90 -22.33
N LEU A 233 -1.25 -5.00 -22.66
CA LEU A 233 -0.20 -5.04 -23.70
C LEU A 233 -0.74 -4.60 -25.07
N ARG A 234 -1.91 -5.09 -25.48
CA ARG A 234 -2.56 -4.67 -26.73
C ARG A 234 -3.04 -3.21 -26.70
N ALA A 235 -3.40 -2.69 -25.53
CA ALA A 235 -3.74 -1.28 -25.35
C ALA A 235 -2.51 -0.35 -25.40
N GLY A 236 -1.31 -0.90 -25.53
CA GLY A 236 -0.06 -0.16 -25.70
C GLY A 236 0.63 0.19 -24.39
N SER A 237 0.47 -0.62 -23.35
CA SER A 237 1.29 -0.47 -22.15
C SER A 237 2.77 -0.51 -22.49
N THR A 238 3.51 0.47 -21.97
CA THR A 238 4.98 0.60 -22.16
C THR A 238 5.76 0.16 -20.91
N ASP A 239 5.04 -0.31 -19.89
CA ASP A 239 5.63 -0.73 -18.62
C ASP A 239 5.52 -2.25 -18.40
N ASN A 240 6.07 -2.72 -17.29
CA ASN A 240 5.78 -4.04 -16.75
C ASN A 240 4.27 -4.13 -16.44
N VAL A 241 3.66 -5.27 -16.65
CA VAL A 241 2.21 -5.45 -16.49
C VAL A 241 1.95 -6.64 -15.57
N THR A 242 1.41 -6.36 -14.41
CA THR A 242 1.18 -7.40 -13.41
C THR A 242 -0.26 -7.34 -12.89
N ALA A 243 -0.87 -8.52 -12.76
CA ALA A 243 -2.19 -8.72 -12.16
C ALA A 243 -2.15 -9.85 -11.14
N VAL A 244 -2.81 -9.62 -9.99
CA VAL A 244 -3.12 -10.64 -8.99
C VAL A 244 -4.64 -10.70 -8.86
N ILE A 245 -5.22 -11.89 -9.01
CA ILE A 245 -6.67 -12.11 -8.82
C ILE A 245 -6.87 -13.07 -7.67
N ALA A 246 -7.84 -12.78 -6.82
CA ALA A 246 -8.20 -13.64 -5.69
C ALA A 246 -9.70 -13.63 -5.43
N ASP A 247 -10.27 -14.81 -5.20
CA ASP A 247 -11.68 -15.04 -4.92
C ASP A 247 -11.90 -15.53 -3.48
N ALA A 248 -12.86 -14.92 -2.79
CA ALA A 248 -13.33 -15.42 -1.50
C ALA A 248 -14.39 -16.51 -1.68
N THR A 249 -14.10 -17.71 -1.22
CA THR A 249 -14.99 -18.87 -1.36
C THR A 249 -15.39 -19.42 0.01
N LEU A 250 -16.64 -19.88 0.14
CA LEU A 250 -17.10 -20.59 1.33
C LEU A 250 -16.59 -22.04 1.32
N ALA A 251 -16.15 -22.55 2.46
CA ALA A 251 -16.01 -23.97 2.67
C ALA A 251 -17.39 -24.62 2.69
N LEU A 252 -17.78 -25.23 1.59
CA LEU A 252 -19.10 -25.87 1.47
C LEU A 252 -19.23 -27.18 2.26
N ASN A 253 -18.11 -27.80 2.69
CA ASN A 253 -18.11 -29.00 3.52
C ASN A 253 -17.10 -28.83 4.66
N ALA A 254 -17.57 -28.98 5.87
CA ALA A 254 -16.88 -28.66 7.12
C ALA A 254 -15.68 -29.55 7.50
N ASP A 255 -15.23 -30.43 6.65
CA ASP A 255 -14.00 -31.18 6.86
C ASP A 255 -12.84 -30.33 6.29
N ALA A 256 -12.39 -29.39 7.12
CA ALA A 256 -11.30 -28.45 6.81
C ALA A 256 -9.96 -29.11 6.41
N PHE A 257 -9.93 -30.44 6.38
CA PHE A 257 -8.77 -31.25 6.00
C PHE A 257 -8.70 -31.60 4.51
N ASP A 258 -9.77 -31.36 3.73
CA ASP A 258 -9.85 -31.74 2.31
C ASP A 258 -9.84 -30.56 1.33
N LEU A 259 -9.63 -29.33 1.81
CA LEU A 259 -9.40 -28.20 0.87
C LEU A 259 -8.00 -28.34 0.28
N PRO A 260 -7.87 -28.31 -1.05
CA PRO A 260 -6.54 -28.35 -1.65
C PRO A 260 -5.78 -27.09 -1.21
N HIS A 261 -4.75 -27.29 -0.38
CA HIS A 261 -3.83 -26.21 -0.04
C HIS A 261 -3.19 -25.70 -1.33
N GLN A 262 -3.34 -24.41 -1.59
CA GLN A 262 -2.71 -23.78 -2.71
C GLN A 262 -1.25 -23.46 -2.35
N THR A 263 -0.30 -23.99 -3.12
CA THR A 263 1.08 -23.52 -3.00
C THR A 263 1.14 -22.05 -3.41
N PRO A 264 1.68 -21.16 -2.58
CA PRO A 264 1.80 -19.76 -2.94
C PRO A 264 2.55 -19.56 -4.26
N LEU A 265 2.03 -18.66 -5.09
CA LEU A 265 2.62 -18.30 -6.38
C LEU A 265 3.37 -16.97 -6.23
N VAL A 266 4.52 -16.89 -6.89
CA VAL A 266 5.32 -15.66 -6.99
C VAL A 266 5.57 -15.36 -8.46
N ALA A 267 5.33 -14.10 -8.86
CA ALA A 267 5.56 -13.64 -10.23
C ALA A 267 6.45 -12.39 -10.29
N GLY A 268 6.90 -12.04 -11.49
CA GLY A 268 7.77 -10.90 -11.74
C GLY A 268 9.19 -11.07 -11.22
N ALA A 269 9.83 -10.01 -10.77
CA ALA A 269 11.23 -10.01 -10.34
C ALA A 269 11.51 -10.99 -9.19
N ALA A 270 10.57 -11.14 -8.25
CA ALA A 270 10.71 -12.05 -7.13
C ALA A 270 10.78 -13.52 -7.54
N SER A 271 10.17 -13.92 -8.66
CA SER A 271 10.22 -15.29 -9.19
C SER A 271 11.56 -15.65 -9.79
N ALA A 272 12.31 -14.67 -10.26
CA ALA A 272 13.66 -14.86 -10.81
C ALA A 272 14.73 -15.03 -9.72
N SER A 273 14.38 -14.84 -8.46
CA SER A 273 15.26 -15.09 -7.31
C SER A 273 15.53 -16.59 -7.21
N LEU A 274 16.82 -16.96 -7.11
CA LEU A 274 17.27 -18.36 -7.03
C LEU A 274 16.84 -19.09 -5.73
N GLU A 275 16.17 -18.39 -4.82
CA GLU A 275 15.70 -18.97 -3.56
C GLU A 275 14.32 -19.61 -3.74
N PRO A 276 14.10 -20.84 -3.26
CA PRO A 276 12.79 -21.50 -3.28
C PRO A 276 11.71 -20.64 -2.59
N ILE A 277 10.46 -20.76 -3.05
CA ILE A 277 9.31 -20.04 -2.47
C ILE A 277 9.20 -20.30 -0.95
N ALA A 278 9.48 -21.53 -0.51
CA ALA A 278 9.52 -21.91 0.89
C ALA A 278 10.54 -21.07 1.70
N ASP A 279 11.67 -20.71 1.10
CA ASP A 279 12.69 -19.88 1.74
C ASP A 279 12.26 -18.40 1.77
N ILE A 280 11.47 -17.95 0.81
CA ILE A 280 10.86 -16.61 0.83
C ILE A 280 9.87 -16.52 1.98
N ILE A 281 9.00 -17.51 2.15
CA ILE A 281 7.99 -17.56 3.21
C ILE A 281 8.63 -17.75 4.58
N ASN A 282 9.67 -18.58 4.69
CA ASN A 282 10.35 -18.89 5.96
C ASN A 282 11.52 -17.95 6.29
N ALA A 283 11.84 -16.98 5.42
CA ALA A 283 12.92 -16.04 5.70
C ALA A 283 12.60 -15.24 6.98
N PRO A 284 13.54 -15.16 7.95
CA PRO A 284 13.31 -14.36 9.15
C PRO A 284 13.07 -12.92 8.72
N VAL A 285 11.96 -12.34 9.19
CA VAL A 285 11.68 -10.91 9.01
C VAL A 285 12.87 -10.15 9.56
N ALA A 286 13.43 -9.25 8.74
CA ALA A 286 14.41 -8.30 9.24
C ALA A 286 13.69 -7.40 10.25
N THR A 287 13.69 -7.81 11.53
CA THR A 287 13.17 -6.98 12.61
C THR A 287 13.93 -5.67 12.59
N ALA A 288 13.21 -4.57 12.39
CA ALA A 288 13.78 -3.25 12.56
C ALA A 288 14.52 -3.23 13.92
N PRO A 289 15.77 -2.72 13.99
CA PRO A 289 16.47 -2.66 15.26
C PRO A 289 15.61 -1.86 16.22
N LEU A 290 15.17 -2.48 17.31
CA LEU A 290 14.47 -1.80 18.39
C LEU A 290 15.30 -0.56 18.74
N LEU A 291 14.72 0.63 18.52
CA LEU A 291 15.32 1.88 18.93
C LEU A 291 15.59 1.75 20.42
N ARG A 292 16.85 1.64 20.78
CA ARG A 292 17.24 1.66 22.20
C ARG A 292 16.75 2.98 22.76
N GLU A 293 15.86 2.92 23.73
CA GLU A 293 15.46 4.09 24.52
C GLU A 293 16.71 4.87 24.92
N GLY A 294 16.79 6.13 24.50
CA GLY A 294 17.85 7.05 24.94
C GLY A 294 18.83 7.57 23.90
N LYS A 295 18.72 7.23 22.60
CA LYS A 295 19.54 7.91 21.57
C LYS A 295 18.64 8.60 20.56
N GLN A 296 18.78 9.92 20.47
CA GLN A 296 18.14 10.73 19.45
C GLN A 296 18.36 10.14 18.04
N SER A 297 17.32 10.11 17.24
CA SER A 297 17.39 9.63 15.86
C SER A 297 18.43 10.43 15.05
N PRO A 298 19.05 9.85 14.01
CA PRO A 298 19.97 10.59 13.14
C PRO A 298 19.35 11.88 12.56
N ALA A 299 18.04 11.88 12.31
CA ALA A 299 17.30 13.06 11.84
C ALA A 299 17.20 14.15 12.92
N ALA A 300 16.95 13.79 14.18
CA ALA A 300 16.93 14.74 15.30
C ALA A 300 18.34 15.34 15.54
N ARG A 301 19.37 14.53 15.37
CA ARG A 301 20.78 14.98 15.48
C ARG A 301 21.17 15.91 14.33
N ALA A 302 20.71 15.65 13.11
CA ALA A 302 20.91 16.52 11.94
C ALA A 302 20.15 17.85 12.07
N ALA A 303 18.95 17.83 12.64
CA ALA A 303 18.15 19.03 12.91
C ALA A 303 18.81 19.91 13.99
N ALA A 304 19.36 19.30 15.05
CA ALA A 304 20.08 20.01 16.11
C ALA A 304 21.32 20.72 15.56
N LEU A 305 22.08 20.07 14.68
CA LEU A 305 23.26 20.65 14.01
C LEU A 305 22.93 21.82 13.09
N ARG A 306 21.77 21.80 12.42
CA ARG A 306 21.31 22.93 11.57
C ARG A 306 20.92 24.17 12.38
N HIS A 307 20.60 24.00 13.66
CA HIS A 307 20.19 25.08 14.57
C HIS A 307 21.30 25.51 15.54
N GLY A 308 22.54 25.05 15.36
CA GLY A 308 23.70 25.45 16.16
C GLY A 308 23.69 24.95 17.62
N ARG A 309 22.87 23.94 17.97
CA ARG A 309 22.87 23.30 19.29
C ARG A 309 23.84 22.11 19.32
N ASN A 310 24.66 22.05 20.37
CA ASN A 310 25.54 20.92 20.60
C ASN A 310 24.71 19.68 21.02
N PRO A 311 24.80 18.55 20.31
CA PRO A 311 23.95 17.38 20.56
C PRO A 311 24.22 16.65 21.88
N ASP A 312 25.28 16.99 22.61
CA ASP A 312 25.69 16.32 23.86
C ASP A 312 25.37 17.14 25.14
N GLU A 313 24.74 18.30 25.04
CA GLU A 313 24.27 19.06 26.20
C GLU A 313 22.93 18.52 26.68
N THR A 314 22.92 17.86 27.84
CA THR A 314 21.71 17.50 28.58
C THR A 314 21.13 18.79 29.19
N ASP A 315 19.92 19.15 28.77
CA ASP A 315 19.16 20.28 29.33
C ASP A 315 18.92 20.05 30.84
N ASN A 316 19.67 20.79 31.63
CA ASN A 316 19.38 21.01 33.04
C ASN A 316 18.58 22.33 33.13
N GLU A 317 17.28 22.29 32.83
CA GLU A 317 16.40 23.44 33.03
C GLU A 317 16.04 23.55 34.51
N PRO A 318 16.26 24.74 35.15
CA PRO A 318 15.70 25.03 36.48
C PRO A 318 14.19 25.27 36.35
N GLN A 319 13.42 24.67 37.23
CA GLN A 319 11.95 24.84 37.34
C GLN A 319 11.60 26.32 37.55
N PRO A 320 10.59 26.86 36.85
CA PRO A 320 10.14 28.23 37.07
C PRO A 320 9.33 28.34 38.39
N GLU A 321 9.80 29.26 39.25
CA GLU A 321 9.08 29.68 40.45
C GLU A 321 7.68 30.21 40.10
N GLN A 322 6.69 29.80 40.89
CA GLN A 322 5.31 30.27 40.87
C GLN A 322 5.25 31.76 41.21
N ARG A 323 4.96 32.62 40.25
CA ARG A 323 4.54 34.00 40.49
C ARG A 323 3.02 34.05 40.61
N VAL A 324 2.60 34.43 41.83
CA VAL A 324 1.24 34.80 42.21
C VAL A 324 0.76 35.98 41.37
N ALA A 325 -0.39 35.84 40.69
CA ALA A 325 -1.05 36.93 39.97
C ALA A 325 -1.88 37.80 40.94
N GLN A 326 -1.66 39.10 40.92
CA GLN A 326 -2.57 40.10 41.47
C GLN A 326 -3.47 40.65 40.35
N PRO A 327 -4.75 41.03 40.69
CA PRO A 327 -5.74 41.45 39.70
C PRO A 327 -5.62 42.94 39.37
N SER A 328 -5.67 43.32 38.09
CA SER A 328 -5.85 44.70 37.65
C SER A 328 -7.19 44.90 36.95
N THR A 329 -7.88 45.81 37.53
CA THR A 329 -9.08 46.59 37.28
C THR A 329 -9.50 46.84 35.82
N VAL A 330 -10.82 46.71 35.68
CA VAL A 330 -11.73 47.13 34.60
C VAL A 330 -11.55 48.62 34.23
N ARG A 331 -11.59 48.92 32.92
CA ARG A 331 -12.11 50.19 32.39
C ARG A 331 -13.01 49.93 31.22
N GLU A 332 -14.28 50.24 31.39
CA GLU A 332 -15.31 50.49 30.38
C GLU A 332 -14.93 51.72 29.56
N GLU A 333 -15.12 51.69 28.28
CA GLU A 333 -15.48 52.88 27.48
C GLU A 333 -16.48 52.48 26.39
N THR A 334 -17.61 53.14 26.48
CA THR A 334 -18.81 53.18 25.68
C THR A 334 -18.61 54.07 24.44
N GLY A 335 -19.33 53.75 23.34
CA GLY A 335 -19.54 54.68 22.21
C GLY A 335 -19.85 53.93 20.91
N ASP A 336 -21.05 53.59 20.66
CA ASP A 336 -22.25 54.18 20.02
C ASP A 336 -22.01 54.65 18.54
N ARG A 337 -22.98 54.22 17.72
CA ARG A 337 -23.54 54.76 16.47
C ARG A 337 -23.20 54.11 15.16
N THR A 338 -24.16 53.41 14.67
CA THR A 338 -25.14 53.62 13.57
C THR A 338 -24.77 53.06 12.22
N ASN A 339 -25.60 52.12 11.81
CA ASN A 339 -26.04 51.79 10.46
C ASN A 339 -26.76 52.99 9.81
N PRO A 340 -26.99 53.18 8.51
CA PRO A 340 -27.60 52.19 7.63
C PRO A 340 -27.16 52.26 6.15
N ASP A 341 -27.55 51.34 5.37
CA ASP A 341 -28.47 51.41 4.23
C ASP A 341 -27.97 50.75 2.90
N THR A 342 -28.76 49.80 2.48
CA THR A 342 -29.38 49.48 1.19
C THR A 342 -28.62 49.56 -0.14
N GLY A 343 -28.84 48.54 -0.97
CA GLY A 343 -28.83 48.68 -2.42
C GLY A 343 -28.56 47.37 -3.19
N GLU A 344 -29.59 46.60 -3.38
CA GLU A 344 -30.09 46.00 -4.66
C GLU A 344 -29.16 45.45 -5.70
N ILE A 345 -29.47 44.18 -6.07
CA ILE A 345 -29.24 43.43 -7.30
C ILE A 345 -29.91 44.16 -8.51
N PRO A 346 -29.48 44.04 -9.79
CA PRO A 346 -29.81 42.85 -10.59
C PRO A 346 -28.90 42.53 -11.80
N VAL A 347 -29.15 41.33 -12.30
CA VAL A 347 -29.03 40.63 -13.58
C VAL A 347 -27.76 39.79 -13.71
#